data_383866ff7448b6ec40453c98fc88c6e2
#
_entry.id   383866ff7448b6ec40453c98fc88c6e2
#
_cell.length_a   1.000
_cell.length_b   1.000
_cell.length_c   1.000
_cell.angle_alpha   90.00
_cell.angle_beta   90.00
_cell.angle_gamma   90.00
#
_symmetry.space_group_name_H-M   'P 1'
#
loop_
_entity.id
_entity.type
_entity.pdbx_description
1 polymer ?
#
loop_
_entity_poly.entity_id
_entity_poly.type
_entity_poly.pdbx_seq_one_letter_code
_entity_poly.pdbx_strand_id
1 'polypeptide(L)'
;MENLKNRTAREVLDDHLNLAQKWEGAEVDLETVVRDDLERNVSQEIVVLTNRGTLHGYQGVMELALMLGEELPEHNAFQYTYVSAEGRMAFLEWAHVDATTRVRDGADSYLIEDGTIIVQTIHYTVEQK
;
A
#
# COMPACT_ATOMS: atom_id res chain seq x y z
N MET A 1 23.12 11.07 1.10
CA MET A 1 21.77 11.42 0.64
C MET A 1 21.25 10.33 -0.28
N GLU A 2 20.09 9.78 0.02
CA GLU A 2 19.47 8.77 -0.84
C GLU A 2 19.07 9.37 -2.18
N ASN A 3 19.36 8.66 -3.26
CA ASN A 3 18.82 9.02 -4.56
C ASN A 3 17.56 8.18 -4.82
N LEU A 4 16.43 8.71 -4.43
CA LEU A 4 15.16 8.00 -4.51
C LEU A 4 14.73 7.71 -5.95
N LYS A 5 15.17 8.51 -6.91
CA LYS A 5 14.78 8.35 -8.31
C LYS A 5 15.39 7.13 -8.98
N ASN A 6 16.51 6.63 -8.47
CA ASN A 6 17.22 5.50 -9.07
C ASN A 6 16.86 4.16 -8.46
N ARG A 7 15.87 4.14 -7.59
CA ARG A 7 15.47 2.88 -6.95
C ARG A 7 14.76 1.96 -7.94
N THR A 8 15.00 0.65 -7.77
CA THR A 8 14.26 -0.38 -8.51
C THR A 8 12.82 -0.46 -8.00
N ALA A 9 11.96 -1.10 -8.78
CA ALA A 9 10.57 -1.33 -8.35
C ALA A 9 10.52 -2.08 -7.02
N ARG A 10 11.40 -3.08 -6.82
CA ARG A 10 11.45 -3.83 -5.56
C ARG A 10 11.85 -2.94 -4.39
N GLU A 11 12.83 -2.06 -4.58
CA GLU A 11 13.27 -1.15 -3.53
C GLU A 11 12.15 -0.19 -3.12
N VAL A 12 11.40 0.34 -4.10
CA VAL A 12 10.26 1.21 -3.80
C VAL A 12 9.18 0.46 -3.04
N LEU A 13 8.84 -0.74 -3.50
CA LEU A 13 7.81 -1.55 -2.82
C LEU A 13 8.24 -1.89 -1.39
N ASP A 14 9.49 -2.31 -1.19
CA ASP A 14 9.99 -2.63 0.14
C ASP A 14 9.92 -1.43 1.08
N ASP A 15 10.26 -0.23 0.61
CA ASP A 15 10.17 0.98 1.42
C ASP A 15 8.71 1.30 1.78
N HIS A 16 7.82 1.18 0.80
CA HIS A 16 6.39 1.38 0.99
C HIS A 16 5.83 0.44 2.06
N LEU A 17 6.15 -0.86 1.97
CA LEU A 17 5.67 -1.84 2.95
C LEU A 17 6.30 -1.64 4.33
N ASN A 18 7.56 -1.24 4.38
CA ASN A 18 8.21 -0.94 5.66
C ASN A 18 7.55 0.22 6.39
N LEU A 19 7.13 1.25 5.66
CA LEU A 19 6.41 2.36 6.27
C LEU A 19 5.04 1.93 6.79
N ALA A 20 4.33 1.09 6.04
CA ALA A 20 3.05 0.54 6.49
C ALA A 20 3.22 -0.25 7.79
N GLN A 21 4.29 -1.02 7.90
CA GLN A 21 4.58 -1.80 9.11
C GLN A 21 4.89 -0.92 10.32
N LYS A 22 5.41 0.27 10.12
CA LYS A 22 5.64 1.20 11.23
C LYS A 22 4.36 1.61 11.94
N TRP A 23 3.27 1.71 11.20
CA TRP A 23 1.97 1.97 11.79
C TRP A 23 1.52 0.83 12.70
N GLU A 24 1.87 -0.41 12.33
CA GLU A 24 1.41 -1.61 13.04
C GLU A 24 1.85 -1.71 14.49
N GLY A 25 2.96 -1.10 14.85
CA GLY A 25 3.48 -1.25 16.21
C GLY A 25 3.41 0.02 17.02
N ALA A 26 2.71 1.05 16.55
CA ALA A 26 3.14 2.30 17.03
C ALA A 26 2.16 3.29 17.52
N GLU A 27 2.73 4.18 18.17
CA GLU A 27 2.28 5.47 18.63
C GLU A 27 2.19 6.49 17.50
N VAL A 28 2.38 6.10 16.25
CA VAL A 28 2.32 6.99 15.08
C VAL A 28 0.96 6.86 14.43
N ASP A 29 0.30 7.97 14.16
CA ASP A 29 -1.01 7.91 13.53
C ASP A 29 -0.92 7.57 12.03
N LEU A 30 -2.02 7.07 11.51
CA LEU A 30 -2.09 6.61 10.12
C LEU A 30 -1.78 7.73 9.13
N GLU A 31 -2.28 8.93 9.36
CA GLU A 31 -2.04 10.05 8.44
C GLU A 31 -0.56 10.38 8.32
N THR A 32 0.17 10.36 9.43
CA THR A 32 1.61 10.63 9.42
C THR A 32 2.36 9.58 8.60
N VAL A 33 2.03 8.31 8.82
CA VAL A 33 2.67 7.21 8.08
C VAL A 33 2.38 7.33 6.59
N VAL A 34 1.14 7.63 6.22
CA VAL A 34 0.75 7.77 4.81
C VAL A 34 1.46 8.96 4.18
N ARG A 35 1.57 10.08 4.86
CA ARG A 35 2.27 11.25 4.32
C ARG A 35 3.74 10.97 4.07
N ASP A 36 4.39 10.27 5.00
CA ASP A 36 5.79 9.88 4.81
C ASP A 36 5.95 8.99 3.58
N ASP A 37 5.05 8.03 3.40
CA ASP A 37 5.05 7.15 2.25
C ASP A 37 4.81 7.92 0.94
N LEU A 38 3.84 8.82 0.94
CA LEU A 38 3.54 9.64 -0.23
C LEU A 38 4.76 10.44 -0.70
N GLU A 39 5.43 11.09 0.23
CA GLU A 39 6.59 11.91 -0.09
C GLU A 39 7.77 11.10 -0.61
N ARG A 40 7.96 9.89 -0.12
CA ARG A 40 9.08 9.05 -0.50
C ARG A 40 8.81 8.21 -1.74
N ASN A 41 7.61 7.68 -1.87
CA ASN A 41 7.36 6.54 -2.76
C ASN A 41 6.28 6.76 -3.81
N VAL A 42 5.51 7.84 -3.74
CA VAL A 42 4.29 7.97 -4.54
C VAL A 42 4.33 9.23 -5.40
N SER A 43 3.96 9.10 -6.67
CA SER A 43 3.80 10.23 -7.56
C SER A 43 2.56 11.04 -7.19
N GLN A 44 2.65 12.36 -7.28
CA GLN A 44 1.48 13.22 -7.08
C GLN A 44 0.37 12.97 -8.11
N GLU A 45 0.72 12.34 -9.23
CA GLU A 45 -0.22 12.04 -10.32
C GLU A 45 -0.68 10.59 -10.31
N ILE A 46 -0.46 9.87 -9.23
CA ILE A 46 -0.81 8.45 -9.14
C ILE A 46 -2.29 8.21 -9.48
N VAL A 47 -2.54 7.11 -10.17
CA VAL A 47 -3.89 6.57 -10.38
C VAL A 47 -3.99 5.26 -9.62
N VAL A 48 -5.02 5.10 -8.81
CA VAL A 48 -5.28 3.87 -8.07
C VAL A 48 -6.57 3.26 -8.59
N LEU A 49 -6.49 2.02 -9.06
CA LEU A 49 -7.66 1.29 -9.53
C LEU A 49 -8.03 0.24 -8.48
N THR A 50 -9.29 0.25 -8.07
CA THR A 50 -9.80 -0.70 -7.10
C THR A 50 -11.06 -1.36 -7.64
N ASN A 51 -11.49 -2.45 -7.01
CA ASN A 51 -12.75 -3.08 -7.37
C ASN A 51 -13.98 -2.28 -6.89
N ARG A 52 -13.77 -1.09 -6.33
CA ARG A 52 -14.84 -0.17 -5.88
C ARG A 52 -14.76 1.20 -6.54
N GLY A 53 -13.85 1.38 -7.49
CA GLY A 53 -13.72 2.65 -8.22
C GLY A 53 -12.28 3.08 -8.39
N THR A 54 -12.12 4.27 -8.92
CA THR A 54 -10.83 4.87 -9.25
C THR A 54 -10.54 6.03 -8.32
N LEU A 55 -9.31 6.10 -7.81
CA LEU A 55 -8.84 7.18 -6.96
C LEU A 55 -7.64 7.86 -7.62
N HIS A 56 -7.44 9.15 -7.31
CA HIS A 56 -6.39 9.94 -7.95
C HIS A 56 -5.56 10.72 -6.96
N GLY A 57 -4.25 10.74 -7.21
CA GLY A 57 -3.33 11.61 -6.48
C GLY A 57 -3.16 11.24 -5.03
N TYR A 58 -2.47 12.12 -4.30
CA TYR A 58 -2.22 11.92 -2.87
C TYR A 58 -3.52 11.81 -2.07
N GLN A 59 -4.51 12.61 -2.43
CA GLN A 59 -5.79 12.54 -1.76
C GLN A 59 -6.43 11.16 -1.94
N GLY A 60 -6.35 10.59 -3.14
CA GLY A 60 -6.88 9.25 -3.41
C GLY A 60 -6.19 8.17 -2.60
N VAL A 61 -4.86 8.25 -2.47
CA VAL A 61 -4.12 7.31 -1.63
C VAL A 61 -4.50 7.44 -0.17
N MET A 62 -4.66 8.67 0.32
CA MET A 62 -5.12 8.90 1.69
C MET A 62 -6.50 8.32 1.92
N GLU A 63 -7.42 8.52 0.98
CA GLU A 63 -8.77 7.95 1.06
C GLU A 63 -8.73 6.42 1.12
N LEU A 64 -7.87 5.78 0.31
CA LEU A 64 -7.69 4.34 0.34
C LEU A 64 -7.16 3.87 1.70
N ALA A 65 -6.16 4.57 2.23
CA ALA A 65 -5.57 4.19 3.53
C ALA A 65 -6.60 4.32 4.66
N LEU A 66 -7.40 5.37 4.66
CA LEU A 66 -8.44 5.56 5.66
C LEU A 66 -9.52 4.48 5.55
N MET A 67 -9.89 4.11 4.33
CA MET A 67 -10.83 3.03 4.07
C MET A 67 -10.32 1.70 4.62
N LEU A 68 -9.06 1.37 4.33
CA LEU A 68 -8.43 0.15 4.84
C LEU A 68 -8.38 0.15 6.36
N GLY A 69 -8.01 1.28 6.97
CA GLY A 69 -7.94 1.40 8.41
C GLY A 69 -9.30 1.26 9.09
N GLU A 70 -10.36 1.67 8.42
CA GLU A 70 -11.72 1.57 8.94
C GLU A 70 -12.29 0.16 8.78
N GLU A 71 -12.06 -0.46 7.63
CA GLU A 71 -12.56 -1.81 7.35
C GLU A 71 -11.74 -2.91 8.03
N LEU A 72 -10.45 -2.66 8.22
CA LEU A 72 -9.50 -3.63 8.77
C LEU A 72 -8.72 -2.98 9.93
N PRO A 73 -9.38 -2.75 11.07
CA PRO A 73 -8.83 -1.93 12.14
C PRO A 73 -7.65 -2.55 12.90
N GLU A 74 -7.51 -3.87 12.85
CA GLU A 74 -6.38 -4.56 13.49
C GLU A 74 -5.18 -4.53 12.56
N HIS A 75 -4.46 -3.42 12.54
CA HIS A 75 -3.40 -3.20 11.57
C HIS A 75 -2.20 -4.15 11.70
N ASN A 76 -2.00 -4.79 12.84
CA ASN A 76 -0.94 -5.79 13.01
C ASN A 76 -1.35 -7.20 12.52
N ALA A 77 -2.53 -7.34 11.94
CA ALA A 77 -3.02 -8.62 11.40
C ALA A 77 -2.75 -8.78 9.91
N PHE A 78 -2.11 -7.80 9.26
CA PHE A 78 -1.74 -7.90 7.85
C PHE A 78 -0.54 -8.82 7.66
N GLN A 79 -0.62 -9.69 6.67
CA GLN A 79 0.46 -10.60 6.29
C GLN A 79 0.75 -10.44 4.80
N TYR A 80 1.99 -10.18 4.44
CA TYR A 80 2.42 -10.10 3.04
C TYR A 80 2.86 -11.50 2.63
N THR A 81 2.03 -12.17 1.85
CA THR A 81 2.21 -13.60 1.57
C THR A 81 3.05 -13.86 0.32
N TYR A 82 3.15 -12.89 -0.58
CA TYR A 82 3.96 -13.04 -1.79
C TYR A 82 4.35 -11.67 -2.33
N VAL A 83 5.60 -11.51 -2.72
CA VAL A 83 6.11 -10.26 -3.33
C VAL A 83 6.96 -10.62 -4.53
N SER A 84 6.74 -9.96 -5.65
CA SER A 84 7.64 -10.06 -6.81
C SER A 84 7.78 -8.71 -7.49
N ALA A 85 8.88 -8.53 -8.22
CA ALA A 85 9.12 -7.30 -8.96
C ALA A 85 10.06 -7.58 -10.12
N GLU A 86 9.82 -6.93 -11.24
CA GLU A 86 10.69 -6.97 -12.39
C GLU A 86 10.47 -5.73 -13.25
N GLY A 87 11.56 -5.15 -13.74
CA GLY A 87 11.48 -3.92 -14.52
C GLY A 87 10.83 -2.81 -13.72
N ARG A 88 9.74 -2.26 -14.25
CA ARG A 88 8.99 -1.19 -13.59
C ARG A 88 7.78 -1.69 -12.82
N MET A 89 7.58 -2.99 -12.75
CA MET A 89 6.40 -3.59 -12.15
C MET A 89 6.72 -4.25 -10.81
N ALA A 90 5.78 -4.16 -9.89
CA ALA A 90 5.83 -4.90 -8.63
C ALA A 90 4.45 -5.47 -8.30
N PHE A 91 4.43 -6.56 -7.57
CA PHE A 91 3.20 -7.28 -7.25
C PHE A 91 3.27 -7.78 -5.81
N LEU A 92 2.13 -7.68 -5.13
CA LEU A 92 1.99 -8.07 -3.72
C LEU A 92 0.72 -8.86 -3.54
N GLU A 93 0.82 -10.01 -2.87
CA GLU A 93 -0.36 -10.67 -2.32
C GLU A 93 -0.34 -10.56 -0.81
N TRP A 94 -1.49 -10.37 -0.20
CA TRP A 94 -1.60 -10.18 1.23
C TRP A 94 -2.88 -10.78 1.79
N ALA A 95 -2.87 -10.99 3.09
CA ALA A 95 -4.02 -11.46 3.84
C ALA A 95 -4.17 -10.65 5.12
N HIS A 96 -5.35 -10.72 5.70
CA HIS A 96 -5.63 -10.08 6.98
C HIS A 96 -6.60 -10.97 7.74
N VAL A 97 -6.29 -11.28 8.98
CA VAL A 97 -7.19 -12.06 9.84
C VAL A 97 -7.18 -11.45 11.23
N ASP A 98 -8.32 -10.98 11.69
CA ASP A 98 -8.49 -10.53 13.07
C ASP A 98 -9.71 -11.20 13.71
N ALA A 99 -10.14 -10.70 14.87
CA ALA A 99 -11.23 -11.30 15.61
C ALA A 99 -12.57 -11.27 14.88
N THR A 100 -12.78 -10.28 14.01
CA THR A 100 -14.09 -10.03 13.40
C THR A 100 -14.10 -10.06 11.89
N THR A 101 -12.94 -9.87 11.25
CA THR A 101 -12.85 -9.77 9.78
C THR A 101 -11.72 -10.63 9.21
N ARG A 102 -11.84 -10.93 7.94
CA ARG A 102 -10.81 -11.68 7.21
C ARG A 102 -10.75 -11.23 5.77
N VAL A 103 -9.52 -11.12 5.24
CA VAL A 103 -9.25 -10.96 3.81
C VAL A 103 -8.35 -12.12 3.40
N ARG A 104 -8.73 -12.85 2.35
CA ARG A 104 -7.95 -13.98 1.83
C ARG A 104 -7.41 -13.71 0.43
N ASP A 105 -7.88 -12.68 -0.23
CA ASP A 105 -7.63 -12.43 -1.66
C ASP A 105 -6.97 -11.08 -1.92
N GLY A 106 -6.28 -10.52 -0.94
CA GLY A 106 -5.61 -9.24 -1.13
C GLY A 106 -4.53 -9.32 -2.20
N ALA A 107 -4.58 -8.40 -3.17
CA ALA A 107 -3.59 -8.33 -4.22
C ALA A 107 -3.44 -6.90 -4.73
N ASP A 108 -2.19 -6.44 -4.81
CA ASP A 108 -1.85 -5.11 -5.30
C ASP A 108 -0.84 -5.26 -6.43
N SER A 109 -0.97 -4.42 -7.45
CA SER A 109 0.05 -4.27 -8.49
C SER A 109 0.49 -2.83 -8.53
N TYR A 110 1.74 -2.61 -8.92
CA TYR A 110 2.35 -1.28 -8.93
C TYR A 110 3.13 -1.08 -10.21
N LEU A 111 3.03 0.11 -10.79
CA LEU A 111 3.93 0.56 -11.84
C LEU A 111 4.78 1.68 -11.26
N ILE A 112 6.08 1.54 -11.37
CA ILE A 112 7.05 2.46 -10.79
C ILE A 112 7.84 3.14 -11.91
N GLU A 113 7.99 4.44 -11.79
CA GLU A 113 8.77 5.24 -12.73
C GLU A 113 9.49 6.34 -11.98
N ASP A 114 10.77 6.51 -12.26
CA ASP A 114 11.61 7.50 -11.57
C ASP A 114 11.56 7.37 -10.05
N GLY A 115 11.51 6.13 -9.57
CA GLY A 115 11.53 5.86 -8.13
C GLY A 115 10.22 6.13 -7.41
N THR A 116 9.11 6.34 -8.14
CA THR A 116 7.81 6.55 -7.51
C THR A 116 6.74 5.66 -8.13
N ILE A 117 5.74 5.35 -7.34
CA ILE A 117 4.57 4.57 -7.79
C ILE A 117 3.66 5.51 -8.57
N ILE A 118 3.45 5.23 -9.85
CA ILE A 118 2.59 6.04 -10.72
C ILE A 118 1.22 5.41 -10.96
N VAL A 119 1.12 4.09 -10.79
CA VAL A 119 -0.15 3.36 -10.86
C VAL A 119 -0.12 2.30 -9.78
N GLN A 120 -1.23 2.16 -9.09
CA GLN A 120 -1.45 1.07 -8.16
C GLN A 120 -2.81 0.45 -8.45
N THR A 121 -2.88 -0.87 -8.47
CA THR A 121 -4.16 -1.57 -8.41
C THR A 121 -4.27 -2.25 -7.07
N ILE A 122 -5.47 -2.35 -6.53
CA ILE A 122 -5.71 -3.07 -5.29
C ILE A 122 -7.05 -3.78 -5.36
N HIS A 123 -7.05 -5.05 -4.98
CA HIS A 123 -8.24 -5.86 -4.90
C HIS A 123 -8.27 -6.59 -3.57
N TYR A 124 -9.39 -6.55 -2.87
CA TYR A 124 -9.60 -7.36 -1.67
C TYR A 124 -11.08 -7.47 -1.36
N THR A 125 -11.45 -8.57 -0.71
CA THR A 125 -12.81 -8.80 -0.23
C THR A 125 -12.77 -8.92 1.29
N VAL A 126 -13.60 -8.14 1.98
CA VAL A 126 -13.71 -8.22 3.43
C VAL A 126 -14.82 -9.22 3.79
N GLU A 127 -14.43 -10.27 4.51
CA GLU A 127 -15.36 -11.28 5.00
C GLU A 127 -15.56 -11.07 6.50
N GLN A 128 -16.81 -11.14 6.94
CA GLN A 128 -17.13 -11.13 8.37
C GLN A 128 -16.98 -12.53 8.93
N LYS A 129 -16.40 -12.62 10.10
CA LYS A 129 -16.21 -13.90 10.79
C LYS A 129 -17.37 -14.20 11.73
#